data_ad6ba3ee5952139dd9414eecd8b414dc
#
_entry.id   ad6ba3ee5952139dd9414eecd8b414dc
#
_cell.length_a   1.000
_cell.length_b   1.000
_cell.length_c   1.000
_cell.angle_alpha   90.00
_cell.angle_beta   90.00
_cell.angle_gamma   90.00
#
_symmetry.space_group_name_H-M   'P 1'
#
loop_
_entity.id
_entity.type
_entity.pdbx_description
1 polymer ?
#
loop_
_entity_poly.entity_id
_entity_poly.type
_entity_poly.pdbx_seq_one_letter_code
_entity_poly.pdbx_strand_id
1 'polypeptide(L)'
;LLTGGNTVMKPIIGVDCPDNDVIRVNDEYYMVSTSMYFCPGCEIMRSKDLIHWEHASYVYDTLDGTDAQRLIGDANIYGKGMWAASFRFHNGTFYIAFVCNDTHKTYLYRSESIYGPWRKSYIDGFFHDCSLLFDDDKVYIAYGNRDVYITELNSELTGPKEGGLHRLAVSDSRKTPLGYEGTHFYKINGKYYLFFIHSLENRWFRAESCFVADSVDGEFTGKDVFADDAGWFCSGIAQGAIVDTPDGKWYAMLFQDRGASGRIPYIVPVTWENDFPVFGSNGKMPECFELPAEDKSEYKPLVGSDDFMEVFTEDSCFGFKNIWQFNHEPNLPLINRNTKSGIFSITTDKICSDLTEAQNVLTQRMHEMCCEAEITVLGGELKNGDFAGLAVMQYLYGFIGLTEGDDGYEIVYIEREEEGNKDVIKKIDMVPSPVVRFKVKADFTGRKDEATFFYDCGLGWKQIPYKKKMRFRLEHFTGNRFGLAMFSTKTKGGTASFGNFIYRYTE
;
A
#
# COMPACT_ATOMS: atom_id res chain seq x y z
N LEU A 1 -23.73 6.26 8.03
CA LEU A 1 -25.13 5.85 7.81
C LEU A 1 -25.57 6.23 6.41
N LEU A 2 -25.46 5.28 5.49
CA LEU A 2 -25.93 5.36 4.10
C LEU A 2 -27.43 5.06 4.10
N THR A 3 -28.26 6.07 4.07
CA THR A 3 -29.70 5.88 3.87
C THR A 3 -30.09 6.45 2.52
N GLY A 4 -30.50 5.56 1.65
CA GLY A 4 -31.30 5.82 0.44
C GLY A 4 -31.08 7.12 -0.34
N GLY A 5 -30.19 7.11 -1.34
CA GLY A 5 -30.26 8.04 -2.46
C GLY A 5 -29.33 9.24 -2.47
N ASN A 6 -28.68 9.64 -1.38
CA ASN A 6 -27.75 10.79 -1.38
C ASN A 6 -26.56 10.49 -0.45
N THR A 7 -25.43 10.13 -1.00
CA THR A 7 -24.21 9.88 -0.22
C THR A 7 -23.25 11.04 -0.35
N VAL A 8 -22.86 11.61 0.78
CA VAL A 8 -21.76 12.58 0.86
C VAL A 8 -20.47 11.83 0.48
N MET A 9 -19.68 12.44 -0.38
CA MET A 9 -18.43 11.89 -0.87
C MET A 9 -17.42 11.63 0.21
N LYS A 10 -17.16 10.38 0.44
CA LYS A 10 -16.06 9.89 1.29
C LYS A 10 -15.19 8.97 0.47
N PRO A 11 -13.89 8.86 0.81
CA PRO A 11 -13.11 7.70 0.40
C PRO A 11 -13.84 6.42 0.79
N ILE A 12 -13.77 5.40 -0.06
CA ILE A 12 -14.41 4.10 0.23
C ILE A 12 -13.57 3.21 1.12
N ILE A 13 -12.24 3.42 1.12
CA ILE A 13 -11.28 2.73 1.97
C ILE A 13 -10.50 3.80 2.73
N GLY A 14 -10.44 3.70 4.04
CA GLY A 14 -9.78 4.70 4.90
C GLY A 14 -8.30 4.44 5.16
N VAL A 15 -7.65 3.57 4.39
CA VAL A 15 -6.23 3.23 4.53
C VAL A 15 -5.49 3.33 3.19
N ASP A 16 -4.17 3.46 3.24
CA ASP A 16 -3.30 3.55 2.06
C ASP A 16 -3.45 2.31 1.16
N CYS A 17 -4.05 2.50 0.00
CA CYS A 17 -4.25 1.48 -1.04
C CYS A 17 -4.01 2.10 -2.42
N PRO A 18 -2.74 2.34 -2.78
CA PRO A 18 -2.40 3.04 -4.01
C PRO A 18 -2.48 2.16 -5.25
N ASP A 19 -2.53 2.81 -6.42
CA ASP A 19 -2.38 2.20 -7.74
C ASP A 19 -3.36 1.05 -7.98
N ASN A 20 -4.64 1.30 -7.74
CA ASN A 20 -5.68 0.28 -7.78
C ASN A 20 -5.91 -0.28 -9.20
N ASP A 21 -5.90 -1.60 -9.34
CA ASP A 21 -6.45 -2.28 -10.51
C ASP A 21 -7.55 -3.24 -10.06
N VAL A 22 -8.76 -3.04 -10.58
CA VAL A 22 -9.98 -3.76 -10.17
C VAL A 22 -10.49 -4.60 -11.32
N ILE A 23 -10.88 -5.83 -11.03
CA ILE A 23 -11.58 -6.71 -11.97
C ILE A 23 -12.86 -7.22 -11.35
N ARG A 24 -13.83 -7.56 -12.21
CA ARG A 24 -15.02 -8.31 -11.84
C ARG A 24 -14.93 -9.74 -12.36
N VAL A 25 -15.18 -10.70 -11.50
CA VAL A 25 -15.31 -12.11 -11.87
C VAL A 25 -16.65 -12.62 -11.34
N ASN A 26 -17.58 -12.88 -12.23
CA ASN A 26 -18.98 -13.14 -11.91
C ASN A 26 -19.60 -11.97 -11.12
N ASP A 27 -20.02 -12.22 -9.88
CA ASP A 27 -20.68 -11.24 -9.00
C ASP A 27 -19.74 -10.70 -7.92
N GLU A 28 -18.45 -10.96 -8.02
CA GLU A 28 -17.42 -10.48 -7.08
C GLU A 28 -16.41 -9.58 -7.76
N TYR A 29 -15.91 -8.61 -7.00
CA TYR A 29 -14.85 -7.69 -7.41
C TYR A 29 -13.58 -7.99 -6.64
N TYR A 30 -12.46 -7.92 -7.34
CA TYR A 30 -11.13 -8.09 -6.77
C TYR A 30 -10.26 -6.91 -7.14
N MET A 31 -9.51 -6.41 -6.19
CA MET A 31 -8.65 -5.24 -6.35
C MET A 31 -7.26 -5.54 -5.83
N VAL A 32 -6.23 -5.25 -6.62
CA VAL A 32 -4.84 -5.23 -6.18
C VAL A 32 -4.41 -3.82 -5.80
N SER A 33 -3.44 -3.73 -4.92
CA SER A 33 -2.81 -2.47 -4.52
C SER A 33 -1.30 -2.64 -4.40
N THR A 34 -0.57 -1.56 -4.66
CA THR A 34 0.89 -1.50 -4.50
C THR A 34 1.28 -1.68 -3.05
N SER A 35 2.24 -2.56 -2.79
CA SER A 35 2.77 -2.81 -1.45
C SER A 35 4.23 -2.40 -1.27
N MET A 36 4.87 -1.88 -2.30
CA MET A 36 6.26 -1.40 -2.26
C MET A 36 7.22 -2.46 -1.68
N TYR A 37 7.86 -2.14 -0.57
CA TYR A 37 8.82 -2.98 0.14
C TYR A 37 8.21 -3.79 1.29
N PHE A 38 6.90 -3.67 1.55
CA PHE A 38 6.24 -4.43 2.60
C PHE A 38 6.00 -5.89 2.19
N CYS A 39 6.20 -6.80 3.14
CA CYS A 39 6.00 -8.24 2.99
C CYS A 39 5.02 -8.79 4.06
N PRO A 40 4.05 -9.65 3.68
CA PRO A 40 3.74 -10.14 2.33
C PRO A 40 3.31 -8.98 1.42
N GLY A 41 3.34 -9.19 0.10
CA GLY A 41 3.06 -8.11 -0.84
C GLY A 41 2.07 -8.47 -1.94
N CYS A 42 1.70 -7.42 -2.70
CA CYS A 42 0.62 -7.42 -3.67
C CYS A 42 -0.68 -7.90 -3.03
N GLU A 43 -1.25 -7.07 -2.15
CA GLU A 43 -2.52 -7.38 -1.49
C GLU A 43 -3.64 -7.43 -2.52
N ILE A 44 -4.42 -8.50 -2.46
CA ILE A 44 -5.70 -8.63 -3.14
C ILE A 44 -6.82 -8.44 -2.13
N MET A 45 -7.67 -7.48 -2.40
CA MET A 45 -8.91 -7.25 -1.65
C MET A 45 -10.09 -7.74 -2.46
N ARG A 46 -11.18 -8.12 -1.79
CA ARG A 46 -12.43 -8.53 -2.43
C ARG A 46 -13.60 -7.68 -1.95
N SER A 47 -14.60 -7.55 -2.82
CA SER A 47 -15.85 -6.87 -2.55
C SER A 47 -16.97 -7.48 -3.37
N LYS A 48 -18.21 -7.35 -2.90
CA LYS A 48 -19.41 -7.68 -3.68
C LYS A 48 -20.18 -6.45 -4.15
N ASP A 49 -19.77 -5.26 -3.71
CA ASP A 49 -20.50 -4.01 -3.94
C ASP A 49 -19.61 -2.81 -4.32
N LEU A 50 -18.29 -2.99 -4.48
CA LEU A 50 -17.31 -1.94 -4.73
C LEU A 50 -17.15 -0.89 -3.62
N ILE A 51 -17.91 -1.00 -2.53
CA ILE A 51 -17.95 -0.04 -1.43
C ILE A 51 -17.22 -0.62 -0.22
N HIS A 52 -17.56 -1.85 0.14
CA HIS A 52 -16.97 -2.56 1.28
C HIS A 52 -15.92 -3.53 0.79
N TRP A 53 -14.73 -3.44 1.35
CA TRP A 53 -13.57 -4.23 0.94
C TRP A 53 -12.96 -4.95 2.12
N GLU A 54 -12.57 -6.19 1.91
CA GLU A 54 -11.81 -6.97 2.87
C GLU A 54 -10.61 -7.62 2.19
N HIS A 55 -9.61 -7.98 2.97
CA HIS A 55 -8.47 -8.74 2.49
C HIS A 55 -8.91 -10.12 1.98
N ALA A 56 -8.46 -10.50 0.80
CA ALA A 56 -8.62 -11.84 0.25
C ALA A 56 -7.31 -12.65 0.38
N SER A 57 -6.21 -12.15 -0.18
CA SER A 57 -4.91 -12.83 -0.15
C SER A 57 -3.76 -11.87 -0.44
N TYR A 58 -2.54 -12.34 -0.22
CA TYR A 58 -1.32 -11.77 -0.79
C TYR A 58 -0.81 -12.65 -1.94
N VAL A 59 -0.24 -12.03 -2.96
CA VAL A 59 0.27 -12.74 -4.14
C VAL A 59 1.60 -13.41 -3.84
N TYR A 60 2.40 -12.80 -2.97
CA TYR A 60 3.68 -13.36 -2.55
C TYR A 60 3.98 -13.03 -1.08
N ASP A 61 4.71 -13.92 -0.42
CA ASP A 61 5.27 -13.64 0.90
C ASP A 61 6.55 -12.80 0.76
N THR A 62 7.45 -13.21 -0.13
CA THR A 62 8.70 -12.52 -0.44
C THR A 62 8.92 -12.41 -1.95
N LEU A 63 9.73 -11.46 -2.38
CA LEU A 63 10.11 -11.29 -3.80
C LEU A 63 11.28 -12.21 -4.20
N ASP A 64 12.48 -11.66 -4.37
CA ASP A 64 13.67 -12.38 -4.83
C ASP A 64 14.67 -12.65 -3.70
N GLY A 65 14.43 -12.16 -2.48
CA GLY A 65 15.29 -12.38 -1.32
C GLY A 65 16.68 -11.76 -1.47
N THR A 66 16.78 -10.61 -2.14
CA THR A 66 18.05 -9.90 -2.27
C THR A 66 18.49 -9.32 -0.93
N ASP A 67 19.79 -9.00 -0.79
CA ASP A 67 20.32 -8.39 0.43
C ASP A 67 19.56 -7.09 0.78
N ALA A 68 19.23 -6.28 -0.24
CA ALA A 68 18.47 -5.05 -0.07
C ALA A 68 17.03 -5.29 0.39
N GLN A 69 16.34 -6.31 -0.16
CA GLN A 69 15.00 -6.72 0.27
C GLN A 69 14.98 -7.25 1.72
N ARG A 70 16.08 -7.78 2.20
CA ARG A 70 16.25 -8.38 3.52
C ARG A 70 16.94 -7.47 4.54
N LEU A 71 17.25 -6.23 4.18
CA LEU A 71 17.99 -5.26 5.02
C LEU A 71 19.33 -5.83 5.53
N ILE A 72 20.09 -6.51 4.67
CA ILE A 72 21.42 -7.03 5.01
C ILE A 72 22.47 -5.96 4.73
N GLY A 73 23.38 -5.74 5.70
CA GLY A 73 24.31 -4.62 5.65
C GLY A 73 23.59 -3.28 5.63
N ASP A 74 24.01 -2.35 4.79
CA ASP A 74 23.42 -1.03 4.63
C ASP A 74 22.40 -0.98 3.48
N ALA A 75 22.13 -2.12 2.85
CA ALA A 75 21.23 -2.21 1.69
C ALA A 75 19.76 -2.16 2.13
N ASN A 76 18.94 -1.48 1.35
CA ASN A 76 17.49 -1.38 1.56
C ASN A 76 16.75 -1.12 0.24
N ILE A 77 15.42 -1.24 0.29
CA ILE A 77 14.55 -0.95 -0.86
C ILE A 77 13.46 0.06 -0.52
N TYR A 78 13.68 0.97 0.41
CA TYR A 78 12.75 2.08 0.66
C TYR A 78 12.47 2.84 -0.64
N GLY A 79 11.19 3.11 -0.91
CA GLY A 79 10.75 3.72 -2.16
C GLY A 79 10.83 2.83 -3.41
N LYS A 80 11.19 1.55 -3.25
CA LYS A 80 11.34 0.54 -4.31
C LYS A 80 10.46 -0.68 -3.99
N GLY A 81 10.81 -1.83 -4.54
CA GLY A 81 10.02 -3.05 -4.41
C GLY A 81 8.92 -3.12 -5.47
N MET A 82 7.77 -3.67 -5.12
CA MET A 82 6.62 -3.82 -6.01
C MET A 82 5.93 -2.48 -6.26
N TRP A 83 5.79 -2.13 -7.55
CA TRP A 83 5.06 -0.94 -8.01
C TRP A 83 3.73 -1.34 -8.67
N ALA A 84 3.02 -0.37 -9.27
CA ALA A 84 1.68 -0.54 -9.81
C ALA A 84 1.50 -1.84 -10.61
N ALA A 85 0.48 -2.63 -10.25
CA ALA A 85 0.22 -3.92 -10.84
C ALA A 85 -0.95 -3.90 -11.83
N SER A 86 -0.83 -4.67 -12.88
CA SER A 86 -1.93 -5.08 -13.75
C SER A 86 -2.60 -6.32 -13.20
N PHE A 87 -3.91 -6.34 -13.13
CA PHE A 87 -4.71 -7.47 -12.67
C PHE A 87 -5.72 -7.90 -13.74
N ARG A 88 -5.66 -9.15 -14.19
CA ARG A 88 -6.56 -9.68 -15.22
C ARG A 88 -7.03 -11.09 -14.87
N PHE A 89 -8.24 -11.42 -15.34
CA PHE A 89 -8.77 -12.77 -15.32
C PHE A 89 -9.09 -13.19 -16.75
N HIS A 90 -8.47 -14.28 -17.21
CA HIS A 90 -8.65 -14.78 -18.56
C HIS A 90 -8.62 -16.30 -18.59
N ASN A 91 -9.63 -16.92 -19.21
CA ASN A 91 -9.75 -18.37 -19.36
C ASN A 91 -9.54 -19.16 -18.07
N GLY A 92 -10.16 -18.73 -16.97
CA GLY A 92 -10.11 -19.40 -15.67
C GLY A 92 -8.81 -19.14 -14.87
N THR A 93 -7.94 -18.27 -15.35
CA THR A 93 -6.68 -17.95 -14.70
C THR A 93 -6.57 -16.46 -14.36
N PHE A 94 -6.14 -16.16 -13.15
CA PHE A 94 -5.76 -14.81 -12.71
C PHE A 94 -4.31 -14.53 -13.10
N TYR A 95 -4.06 -13.32 -13.59
CA TYR A 95 -2.75 -12.82 -14.00
C TYR A 95 -2.48 -11.51 -13.30
N ILE A 96 -1.31 -11.42 -12.64
CA ILE A 96 -0.85 -10.18 -12.02
C ILE A 96 0.56 -9.90 -12.52
N ALA A 97 0.76 -8.72 -13.12
CA ALA A 97 2.06 -8.28 -13.61
C ALA A 97 2.43 -6.93 -13.01
N PHE A 98 3.68 -6.79 -12.57
CA PHE A 98 4.21 -5.55 -12.02
C PHE A 98 5.73 -5.49 -12.17
N VAL A 99 6.30 -4.32 -11.99
CA VAL A 99 7.75 -4.14 -11.92
C VAL A 99 8.23 -3.99 -10.48
N CYS A 100 9.43 -4.48 -10.20
CA CYS A 100 10.16 -4.12 -9.00
C CYS A 100 11.35 -3.24 -9.38
N ASN A 101 11.38 -2.05 -8.81
CA ASN A 101 12.35 -1.03 -9.19
C ASN A 101 13.76 -1.29 -8.62
N ASP A 102 13.88 -2.12 -7.59
CA ASP A 102 15.17 -2.55 -7.02
C ASP A 102 15.85 -3.64 -7.87
N THR A 103 15.08 -4.63 -8.36
CA THR A 103 15.59 -5.73 -9.18
C THR A 103 15.61 -5.40 -10.68
N HIS A 104 14.90 -4.35 -11.08
CA HIS A 104 14.72 -3.93 -12.46
C HIS A 104 14.12 -5.03 -13.36
N LYS A 105 13.15 -5.78 -12.81
CA LYS A 105 12.45 -6.88 -13.47
C LYS A 105 10.96 -6.64 -13.56
N THR A 106 10.32 -7.26 -14.56
CA THR A 106 8.87 -7.42 -14.62
C THR A 106 8.48 -8.79 -14.14
N TYR A 107 7.69 -8.84 -13.08
CA TYR A 107 7.18 -10.06 -12.45
C TYR A 107 5.82 -10.41 -13.05
N LEU A 108 5.55 -11.70 -13.21
CA LEU A 108 4.27 -12.24 -13.60
C LEU A 108 3.88 -13.37 -12.65
N TYR A 109 2.73 -13.20 -12.01
CA TYR A 109 2.12 -14.22 -11.17
C TYR A 109 0.84 -14.74 -11.80
N ARG A 110 0.62 -16.06 -11.72
CA ARG A 110 -0.56 -16.74 -12.27
C ARG A 110 -1.14 -17.70 -11.26
N SER A 111 -2.48 -17.75 -11.15
CA SER A 111 -3.20 -18.71 -10.33
C SER A 111 -4.60 -18.97 -10.87
N GLU A 112 -5.12 -20.17 -10.68
CA GLU A 112 -6.52 -20.53 -10.96
C GLU A 112 -7.47 -20.13 -9.81
N SER A 113 -6.91 -19.77 -8.65
CA SER A 113 -7.64 -19.33 -7.48
C SER A 113 -7.11 -17.98 -7.00
N ILE A 114 -8.01 -17.08 -6.57
CA ILE A 114 -7.65 -15.82 -5.96
C ILE A 114 -6.83 -15.99 -4.67
N TYR A 115 -6.95 -17.12 -4.04
CA TYR A 115 -6.21 -17.48 -2.81
C TYR A 115 -4.87 -18.18 -3.09
N GLY A 116 -4.52 -18.39 -4.36
CA GLY A 116 -3.33 -19.10 -4.78
C GLY A 116 -3.52 -20.62 -4.87
N PRO A 117 -2.43 -21.41 -4.95
CA PRO A 117 -1.05 -20.93 -4.95
C PRO A 117 -0.70 -20.11 -6.21
N TRP A 118 0.06 -19.07 -6.03
CA TRP A 118 0.52 -18.19 -7.11
C TRP A 118 1.86 -18.68 -7.67
N ARG A 119 1.90 -18.88 -9.00
CA ARG A 119 3.11 -19.29 -9.72
C ARG A 119 3.84 -18.07 -10.25
N LYS A 120 5.04 -17.83 -9.74
CA LYS A 120 5.91 -16.71 -10.12
C LYS A 120 6.68 -17.05 -11.41
N SER A 121 6.73 -16.09 -12.30
CA SER A 121 7.59 -16.05 -13.49
C SER A 121 7.97 -14.60 -13.80
N TYR A 122 8.71 -14.36 -14.88
CA TYR A 122 9.13 -13.04 -15.30
C TYR A 122 8.77 -12.81 -16.76
N ILE A 123 8.54 -11.54 -17.13
CA ILE A 123 8.44 -11.09 -18.51
C ILE A 123 9.75 -10.35 -18.83
N ASP A 124 10.48 -10.79 -19.85
CA ASP A 124 11.74 -10.17 -20.26
C ASP A 124 11.51 -8.72 -20.70
N GLY A 125 12.13 -7.80 -19.99
CA GLY A 125 11.95 -6.35 -20.12
C GLY A 125 11.55 -5.68 -18.82
N PHE A 126 11.58 -4.34 -18.81
CA PHE A 126 11.10 -3.51 -17.70
C PHE A 126 9.89 -2.69 -18.16
N PHE A 127 8.70 -3.15 -17.81
CA PHE A 127 7.43 -2.59 -18.27
C PHE A 127 6.81 -1.74 -17.15
N HIS A 128 7.31 -0.51 -17.00
CA HIS A 128 6.87 0.43 -15.97
C HIS A 128 5.37 0.71 -16.04
N ASP A 129 4.67 0.61 -14.91
CA ASP A 129 3.23 0.86 -14.76
C ASP A 129 2.41 0.13 -15.83
N CYS A 130 2.66 -1.16 -15.96
CA CYS A 130 2.12 -1.95 -17.04
C CYS A 130 0.65 -2.33 -16.86
N SER A 131 0.01 -2.61 -18.00
CA SER A 131 -1.33 -3.20 -18.07
C SER A 131 -1.37 -4.27 -19.14
N LEU A 132 -1.76 -5.49 -18.76
CA LEU A 132 -1.98 -6.59 -19.67
C LEU A 132 -3.36 -6.49 -20.34
N LEU A 133 -3.44 -6.86 -21.61
CA LEU A 133 -4.69 -7.05 -22.34
C LEU A 133 -4.65 -8.38 -23.07
N PHE A 134 -5.62 -9.26 -22.78
CA PHE A 134 -5.89 -10.48 -23.53
C PHE A 134 -6.92 -10.16 -24.61
N ASP A 135 -6.56 -10.39 -25.86
CA ASP A 135 -7.35 -10.06 -27.05
C ASP A 135 -7.32 -11.22 -28.05
N ASP A 136 -8.35 -12.05 -28.00
CA ASP A 136 -8.43 -13.31 -28.72
C ASP A 136 -7.21 -14.21 -28.44
N ASP A 137 -6.37 -14.49 -29.45
CA ASP A 137 -5.15 -15.30 -29.34
C ASP A 137 -3.89 -14.49 -29.05
N LYS A 138 -4.02 -13.18 -28.84
CA LYS A 138 -2.91 -12.26 -28.59
C LYS A 138 -2.92 -11.71 -27.18
N VAL A 139 -1.76 -11.39 -26.69
CA VAL A 139 -1.61 -10.68 -25.42
C VAL A 139 -0.74 -9.46 -25.63
N TYR A 140 -1.22 -8.34 -25.18
CA TYR A 140 -0.52 -7.07 -25.24
C TYR A 140 -0.16 -6.58 -23.83
N ILE A 141 0.94 -5.86 -23.72
CA ILE A 141 1.31 -5.10 -22.53
C ILE A 141 1.46 -3.62 -22.92
N ALA A 142 0.67 -2.76 -22.28
CA ALA A 142 0.82 -1.31 -22.40
C ALA A 142 1.58 -0.78 -21.18
N TYR A 143 2.53 0.14 -21.36
CA TYR A 143 3.43 0.57 -20.30
C TYR A 143 4.15 1.87 -20.67
N GLY A 144 4.68 2.55 -19.68
CA GLY A 144 5.58 3.66 -19.90
C GLY A 144 5.45 4.79 -18.86
N ASN A 145 6.27 5.78 -19.04
CA ASN A 145 6.23 7.04 -18.31
C ASN A 145 6.43 8.15 -19.34
N ARG A 146 5.45 9.04 -19.47
CA ARG A 146 5.36 10.10 -20.49
C ARG A 146 5.14 9.57 -21.91
N ASP A 147 5.98 8.67 -22.38
CA ASP A 147 5.83 7.91 -23.61
C ASP A 147 5.30 6.53 -23.28
N VAL A 148 4.11 6.22 -23.82
CA VAL A 148 3.41 4.96 -23.54
C VAL A 148 3.44 4.08 -24.77
N TYR A 149 3.95 2.87 -24.59
CA TYR A 149 4.11 1.86 -25.61
C TYR A 149 3.11 0.73 -25.45
N ILE A 150 2.77 0.09 -26.57
CA ILE A 150 2.07 -1.21 -26.60
C ILE A 150 3.01 -2.21 -27.26
N THR A 151 3.20 -3.35 -26.58
CA THR A 151 4.02 -4.47 -27.05
C THR A 151 3.21 -5.75 -27.05
N GLU A 152 3.24 -6.51 -28.14
CA GLU A 152 2.68 -7.87 -28.20
C GLU A 152 3.64 -8.83 -27.50
N LEU A 153 3.12 -9.60 -26.55
CA LEU A 153 3.87 -10.64 -25.84
C LEU A 153 3.78 -11.99 -26.57
N ASN A 154 4.76 -12.86 -26.36
CA ASN A 154 4.69 -14.24 -26.82
C ASN A 154 3.61 -15.01 -26.03
N SER A 155 3.20 -16.18 -26.55
CA SER A 155 2.13 -17.00 -25.97
C SER A 155 2.41 -17.50 -24.55
N GLU A 156 3.67 -17.67 -24.21
CA GLU A 156 4.13 -18.11 -22.89
C GLU A 156 4.19 -16.96 -21.88
N LEU A 157 4.04 -15.71 -22.32
CA LEU A 157 4.17 -14.49 -21.53
C LEU A 157 5.57 -14.35 -20.86
N THR A 158 6.59 -14.79 -21.58
CA THR A 158 7.98 -14.70 -21.09
C THR A 158 8.73 -13.49 -21.62
N GLY A 159 8.18 -12.81 -22.63
CA GLY A 159 8.78 -11.61 -23.24
C GLY A 159 8.04 -11.15 -24.49
N PRO A 160 8.55 -10.12 -25.16
CA PRO A 160 8.01 -9.67 -26.44
C PRO A 160 7.98 -10.77 -27.49
N LYS A 161 6.95 -10.80 -28.30
CA LYS A 161 6.82 -11.71 -29.44
C LYS A 161 7.73 -11.26 -30.57
N GLU A 162 8.54 -12.17 -31.09
CA GLU A 162 9.39 -11.89 -32.26
C GLU A 162 8.52 -11.51 -33.48
N GLY A 163 8.79 -10.35 -34.07
CA GLY A 163 7.99 -9.79 -35.18
C GLY A 163 6.57 -9.34 -34.78
N GLY A 164 6.24 -9.38 -33.48
CA GLY A 164 4.97 -8.87 -32.94
C GLY A 164 4.91 -7.35 -32.93
N LEU A 165 3.76 -6.82 -32.54
CA LEU A 165 3.55 -5.37 -32.42
C LEU A 165 4.45 -4.78 -31.34
N HIS A 166 5.17 -3.72 -31.67
CA HIS A 166 5.83 -2.83 -30.72
C HIS A 166 5.76 -1.42 -31.24
N ARG A 167 5.05 -0.53 -30.50
CA ARG A 167 4.84 0.83 -30.97
C ARG A 167 4.64 1.81 -29.82
N LEU A 168 4.98 3.07 -30.08
CA LEU A 168 4.53 4.22 -29.31
C LEU A 168 3.03 4.44 -29.59
N ALA A 169 2.21 4.36 -28.54
CA ALA A 169 0.76 4.56 -28.64
C ALA A 169 0.35 6.01 -28.35
N VAL A 170 0.84 6.56 -27.23
CA VAL A 170 0.53 7.92 -26.77
C VAL A 170 1.81 8.55 -26.20
N SER A 171 2.00 9.85 -26.43
CA SER A 171 3.11 10.61 -25.86
C SER A 171 2.60 11.91 -25.24
N ASP A 172 3.04 12.20 -24.01
CA ASP A 172 2.77 13.47 -23.35
C ASP A 172 3.89 14.49 -23.65
N SER A 173 3.68 15.31 -24.65
CA SER A 173 4.61 16.37 -25.03
C SER A 173 4.53 17.63 -24.16
N ARG A 174 3.56 17.70 -23.22
CA ARG A 174 3.34 18.85 -22.34
C ARG A 174 4.44 18.89 -21.26
N LYS A 175 4.72 20.09 -20.78
CA LYS A 175 5.63 20.31 -19.64
C LYS A 175 4.89 20.15 -18.32
N THR A 176 4.39 18.97 -18.07
CA THR A 176 3.71 18.61 -16.80
C THR A 176 4.72 18.11 -15.78
N PRO A 177 4.55 18.38 -14.47
CA PRO A 177 5.37 17.78 -13.43
C PRO A 177 5.36 16.25 -13.43
N LEU A 178 4.19 15.63 -13.72
CA LEU A 178 4.00 14.21 -13.96
C LEU A 178 3.46 14.01 -15.37
N GLY A 179 4.13 13.22 -16.22
CA GLY A 179 3.63 12.79 -17.52
C GLY A 179 2.71 11.57 -17.40
N TYR A 180 2.20 11.06 -18.52
CA TYR A 180 1.34 9.87 -18.54
C TYR A 180 2.04 8.66 -17.93
N GLU A 181 1.43 8.07 -16.91
CA GLU A 181 1.80 6.79 -16.30
C GLU A 181 0.58 6.11 -15.67
N GLY A 182 0.75 5.03 -14.91
CA GLY A 182 -0.38 4.32 -14.29
C GLY A 182 -1.33 3.73 -15.32
N THR A 183 -0.79 3.07 -16.32
CA THR A 183 -1.52 2.61 -17.50
C THR A 183 -2.58 1.58 -17.15
N HIS A 184 -3.80 1.76 -17.67
CA HIS A 184 -4.86 0.74 -17.70
C HIS A 184 -5.33 0.56 -19.15
N PHE A 185 -5.30 -0.68 -19.65
CA PHE A 185 -5.55 -1.01 -21.03
C PHE A 185 -6.71 -2.00 -21.16
N TYR A 186 -7.74 -1.61 -21.90
CA TYR A 186 -8.97 -2.39 -22.06
C TYR A 186 -9.39 -2.49 -23.54
N LYS A 187 -10.10 -3.59 -23.86
CA LYS A 187 -10.93 -3.71 -25.07
C LYS A 187 -12.40 -3.78 -24.64
N ILE A 188 -13.19 -2.80 -25.01
CA ILE A 188 -14.60 -2.68 -24.65
C ILE A 188 -15.40 -2.41 -25.91
N ASN A 189 -16.40 -3.24 -26.21
CA ASN A 189 -17.24 -3.14 -27.40
C ASN A 189 -16.44 -3.00 -28.70
N GLY A 190 -15.32 -3.71 -28.82
CA GLY A 190 -14.47 -3.73 -30.00
C GLY A 190 -13.50 -2.56 -30.14
N LYS A 191 -13.53 -1.59 -29.24
CA LYS A 191 -12.57 -0.46 -29.20
C LYS A 191 -11.54 -0.64 -28.10
N TYR A 192 -10.38 -0.01 -28.25
CA TYR A 192 -9.25 -0.09 -27.33
C TYR A 192 -9.11 1.21 -26.56
N TYR A 193 -9.03 1.11 -25.22
CA TYR A 193 -8.99 2.24 -24.30
C TYR A 193 -7.73 2.19 -23.46
N LEU A 194 -7.02 3.32 -23.40
CA LEU A 194 -5.89 3.56 -22.53
C LEU A 194 -6.25 4.65 -21.52
N PHE A 195 -6.06 4.36 -20.24
CA PHE A 195 -6.22 5.34 -19.17
C PHE A 195 -4.88 5.63 -18.53
N PHE A 196 -4.67 6.87 -18.12
CA PHE A 196 -3.43 7.35 -17.53
C PHE A 196 -3.68 8.40 -16.48
N ILE A 197 -2.83 8.39 -15.45
CA ILE A 197 -2.65 9.54 -14.58
C ILE A 197 -1.62 10.49 -15.20
N HIS A 198 -1.81 11.79 -14.98
CA HIS A 198 -0.81 12.82 -15.18
C HIS A 198 -1.05 13.98 -14.21
N SER A 199 -0.15 14.95 -14.12
CA SER A 199 -0.42 16.21 -13.46
C SER A 199 -0.90 17.26 -14.47
N LEU A 200 -1.64 18.26 -13.98
CA LEU A 200 -1.96 19.43 -14.81
C LEU A 200 -0.69 20.22 -15.14
N GLU A 201 -0.75 20.98 -16.21
CA GLU A 201 0.36 21.84 -16.61
C GLU A 201 0.64 22.89 -15.54
N ASN A 202 1.91 23.08 -15.23
CA ASN A 202 2.42 24.04 -14.24
C ASN A 202 2.04 23.81 -12.77
N ARG A 203 1.38 22.72 -12.41
CA ARG A 203 1.09 22.40 -11.01
C ARG A 203 0.95 20.91 -10.76
N TRP A 204 1.29 20.51 -9.55
CA TRP A 204 1.05 19.16 -9.07
C TRP A 204 -0.43 19.00 -8.68
N PHE A 205 -1.24 18.63 -9.67
CA PHE A 205 -2.65 18.28 -9.48
C PHE A 205 -2.94 17.10 -10.39
N ARG A 206 -3.19 15.94 -9.82
CA ARG A 206 -3.40 14.70 -10.56
C ARG A 206 -4.71 14.75 -11.32
N ALA A 207 -4.69 14.30 -12.56
CA ALA A 207 -5.84 14.16 -13.44
C ALA A 207 -5.79 12.82 -14.17
N GLU A 208 -6.95 12.31 -14.57
CA GLU A 208 -7.10 11.09 -15.34
C GLU A 208 -7.39 11.43 -16.79
N SER A 209 -6.66 10.79 -17.73
CA SER A 209 -6.88 10.87 -19.16
C SER A 209 -7.36 9.55 -19.72
N CYS A 210 -8.16 9.59 -20.78
CA CYS A 210 -8.54 8.45 -21.59
C CYS A 210 -8.24 8.69 -23.05
N PHE A 211 -7.69 7.67 -23.72
CA PHE A 211 -7.46 7.63 -25.16
C PHE A 211 -8.13 6.40 -25.76
N VAL A 212 -8.73 6.54 -26.93
CA VAL A 212 -9.46 5.48 -27.63
C VAL A 212 -8.98 5.30 -29.05
N ALA A 213 -8.94 4.05 -29.51
CA ALA A 213 -8.65 3.67 -30.89
C ALA A 213 -9.58 2.54 -31.34
N ASP A 214 -9.80 2.43 -32.67
CA ASP A 214 -10.59 1.35 -33.27
C ASP A 214 -9.80 0.03 -33.43
N SER A 215 -8.46 0.10 -33.36
CA SER A 215 -7.59 -1.07 -33.40
C SER A 215 -6.34 -0.81 -32.53
N VAL A 216 -5.65 -1.88 -32.13
CA VAL A 216 -4.48 -1.80 -31.26
C VAL A 216 -3.30 -1.09 -31.93
N ASP A 217 -3.25 -1.13 -33.27
CA ASP A 217 -2.27 -0.43 -34.11
C ASP A 217 -2.80 0.90 -34.66
N GLY A 218 -4.05 1.26 -34.34
CA GLY A 218 -4.70 2.50 -34.76
C GLY A 218 -4.18 3.74 -34.02
N GLU A 219 -4.65 4.91 -34.45
CA GLU A 219 -4.37 6.16 -33.77
C GLU A 219 -5.22 6.29 -32.50
N PHE A 220 -4.55 6.45 -31.35
CA PHE A 220 -5.21 6.74 -30.09
C PHE A 220 -5.46 8.24 -29.96
N THR A 221 -6.73 8.61 -29.84
CA THR A 221 -7.16 10.00 -29.60
C THR A 221 -7.90 10.11 -28.30
N GLY A 222 -7.69 11.19 -27.55
CA GLY A 222 -8.27 11.30 -26.22
C GLY A 222 -8.13 12.65 -25.58
N LYS A 223 -8.53 12.70 -24.31
CA LYS A 223 -8.54 13.90 -23.46
C LYS A 223 -8.58 13.51 -22.00
N ASP A 224 -8.45 14.52 -21.12
CA ASP A 224 -8.72 14.36 -19.70
C ASP A 224 -10.19 14.00 -19.47
N VAL A 225 -10.43 12.96 -18.65
CA VAL A 225 -11.78 12.49 -18.29
C VAL A 225 -12.15 12.86 -16.87
N PHE A 226 -11.16 13.11 -16.00
CA PHE A 226 -11.39 13.51 -14.62
C PHE A 226 -10.29 14.42 -14.08
N ALA A 227 -10.66 15.53 -13.46
CA ALA A 227 -9.73 16.46 -12.82
C ALA A 227 -10.43 17.18 -11.67
N ASP A 228 -10.53 16.48 -10.52
CA ASP A 228 -11.19 16.97 -9.30
C ASP A 228 -10.46 16.50 -8.05
N ASP A 229 -10.57 17.28 -6.99
CA ASP A 229 -10.01 16.97 -5.68
C ASP A 229 -11.08 16.64 -4.61
N ALA A 230 -12.34 16.61 -5.00
CA ALA A 230 -13.48 16.43 -4.10
C ALA A 230 -13.42 17.38 -2.87
N GLY A 231 -12.88 18.59 -3.05
CA GLY A 231 -12.70 19.58 -1.99
C GLY A 231 -11.52 19.32 -1.06
N TRP A 232 -10.60 18.39 -1.38
CA TRP A 232 -9.46 18.07 -0.53
C TRP A 232 -8.16 18.75 -0.99
N PHE A 233 -7.95 19.97 -0.53
CA PHE A 233 -6.67 20.71 -0.56
C PHE A 233 -5.89 20.67 -1.88
N CYS A 234 -6.59 20.77 -3.01
CA CYS A 234 -6.00 20.71 -4.35
C CYS A 234 -5.23 19.41 -4.65
N SER A 235 -5.59 18.30 -3.99
CA SER A 235 -5.05 16.98 -4.30
C SER A 235 -6.00 16.26 -5.26
N GLY A 236 -5.64 16.17 -6.54
CA GLY A 236 -6.47 15.56 -7.56
C GLY A 236 -6.60 14.04 -7.38
N ILE A 237 -7.76 13.51 -7.77
CA ILE A 237 -8.08 12.08 -7.74
C ILE A 237 -7.79 11.53 -9.14
N ALA A 238 -6.95 10.50 -9.25
CA ALA A 238 -6.64 9.85 -10.52
C ALA A 238 -5.93 8.50 -10.31
N GLN A 239 -5.64 7.82 -11.40
CA GLN A 239 -5.03 6.49 -11.52
C GLN A 239 -5.87 5.40 -10.90
N GLY A 240 -6.36 4.52 -11.76
CA GLY A 240 -7.08 3.33 -11.34
C GLY A 240 -7.85 2.68 -12.48
N ALA A 241 -8.52 1.61 -12.16
CA ALA A 241 -9.28 0.80 -13.09
C ALA A 241 -10.70 1.31 -13.29
N ILE A 242 -11.29 0.96 -14.43
CA ILE A 242 -12.75 1.00 -14.61
C ILE A 242 -13.30 -0.42 -14.53
N VAL A 243 -14.50 -0.56 -14.00
CA VAL A 243 -15.18 -1.84 -13.86
C VAL A 243 -16.68 -1.68 -14.03
N ASP A 244 -17.30 -2.68 -14.66
CA ASP A 244 -18.75 -2.75 -14.81
C ASP A 244 -19.40 -3.54 -13.66
N THR A 245 -20.70 -3.32 -13.51
CA THR A 245 -21.55 -4.09 -12.59
C THR A 245 -22.47 -5.05 -13.37
N PRO A 246 -23.05 -6.08 -12.72
CA PRO A 246 -23.97 -6.99 -13.39
C PRO A 246 -25.19 -6.31 -14.00
N ASP A 247 -25.62 -5.14 -13.48
CA ASP A 247 -26.72 -4.33 -14.02
C ASP A 247 -26.27 -3.34 -15.11
N GLY A 248 -24.99 -3.41 -15.55
CA GLY A 248 -24.47 -2.67 -16.68
C GLY A 248 -24.03 -1.22 -16.37
N LYS A 249 -23.95 -0.84 -15.10
CA LYS A 249 -23.35 0.42 -14.68
C LYS A 249 -21.82 0.30 -14.68
N TRP A 250 -21.14 1.44 -14.75
CA TRP A 250 -19.69 1.50 -14.73
C TRP A 250 -19.19 2.43 -13.64
N TYR A 251 -18.08 2.05 -13.03
CA TYR A 251 -17.39 2.83 -12.01
C TYR A 251 -15.89 2.82 -12.26
N ALA A 252 -15.23 3.91 -11.87
CA ALA A 252 -13.78 3.97 -11.77
C ALA A 252 -13.37 3.93 -10.30
N MET A 253 -12.34 3.16 -10.00
CA MET A 253 -11.66 3.11 -8.70
C MET A 253 -10.36 3.86 -8.85
N LEU A 254 -10.32 5.08 -8.34
CA LEU A 254 -9.17 5.98 -8.42
C LEU A 254 -8.65 6.29 -7.01
N PHE A 255 -7.44 6.83 -6.87
CA PHE A 255 -6.95 7.24 -5.56
C PHE A 255 -6.65 8.73 -5.48
N GLN A 256 -6.53 9.22 -4.25
CA GLN A 256 -6.14 10.58 -3.91
C GLN A 256 -4.98 10.59 -2.92
N ASP A 257 -3.98 11.44 -3.14
CA ASP A 257 -2.95 11.71 -2.12
C ASP A 257 -3.58 12.48 -0.96
N ARG A 258 -3.65 11.86 0.21
CA ARG A 258 -4.30 12.39 1.42
C ARG A 258 -3.29 12.75 2.51
N GLY A 259 -2.13 13.29 2.13
CA GLY A 259 -1.07 13.64 3.07
C GLY A 259 -0.43 12.39 3.69
N ALA A 260 -0.10 12.45 4.96
CA ALA A 260 0.65 11.40 5.65
C ALA A 260 -0.13 10.06 5.80
N SER A 261 -1.46 10.06 5.62
CA SER A 261 -2.25 8.82 5.58
C SER A 261 -2.01 8.00 4.32
N GLY A 262 -1.49 8.62 3.25
CA GLY A 262 -1.14 7.94 2.01
C GLY A 262 -2.13 8.16 0.88
N ARG A 263 -2.28 7.16 0.02
CA ARG A 263 -3.10 7.23 -1.19
C ARG A 263 -4.40 6.45 -1.00
N ILE A 264 -5.49 7.18 -0.95
CA ILE A 264 -6.78 6.69 -0.46
C ILE A 264 -7.76 6.53 -1.63
N PRO A 265 -8.41 5.34 -1.79
CA PRO A 265 -9.30 5.05 -2.92
C PRO A 265 -10.63 5.78 -2.86
N TYR A 266 -11.09 6.19 -4.04
CA TYR A 266 -12.40 6.75 -4.33
C TYR A 266 -13.11 5.95 -5.40
N ILE A 267 -14.44 5.93 -5.36
CA ILE A 267 -15.29 5.43 -6.44
C ILE A 267 -15.88 6.63 -7.21
N VAL A 268 -15.83 6.56 -8.53
CA VAL A 268 -16.35 7.60 -9.44
C VAL A 268 -17.30 6.92 -10.43
N PRO A 269 -18.55 7.40 -10.59
CA PRO A 269 -19.44 6.83 -11.60
C PRO A 269 -18.94 7.14 -13.00
N VAL A 270 -19.11 6.19 -13.93
CA VAL A 270 -18.72 6.34 -15.33
C VAL A 270 -19.93 6.08 -16.21
N THR A 271 -20.19 6.99 -17.13
CA THR A 271 -21.19 6.82 -18.21
C THR A 271 -20.49 6.84 -19.57
N TRP A 272 -21.20 6.50 -20.62
CA TRP A 272 -20.63 6.42 -21.97
C TRP A 272 -21.39 7.33 -22.91
N GLU A 273 -20.66 8.18 -23.63
CA GLU A 273 -21.22 9.04 -24.69
C GLU A 273 -20.41 8.84 -25.97
N ASN A 274 -21.07 8.38 -27.04
CA ASN A 274 -20.42 8.10 -28.34
C ASN A 274 -19.15 7.24 -28.20
N ASP A 275 -19.25 6.13 -27.45
CA ASP A 275 -18.14 5.21 -27.15
C ASP A 275 -16.97 5.83 -26.38
N PHE A 276 -17.18 6.98 -25.73
CA PHE A 276 -16.15 7.62 -24.91
C PHE A 276 -16.62 7.73 -23.44
N PRO A 277 -15.76 7.42 -22.46
CA PRO A 277 -16.17 7.43 -21.05
C PRO A 277 -16.29 8.85 -20.51
N VAL A 278 -17.35 9.09 -19.75
CA VAL A 278 -17.59 10.33 -19.00
C VAL A 278 -17.55 10.02 -17.53
N PHE A 279 -16.55 10.54 -16.84
CA PHE A 279 -16.35 10.33 -15.41
C PHE A 279 -17.10 11.38 -14.60
N GLY A 280 -17.87 10.92 -13.63
CA GLY A 280 -18.64 11.78 -12.74
C GLY A 280 -19.62 12.69 -13.49
N SER A 281 -19.66 13.95 -13.10
CA SER A 281 -20.41 15.00 -13.80
C SER A 281 -19.44 15.85 -14.62
N ASN A 282 -19.26 15.48 -15.90
CA ASN A 282 -18.34 16.15 -16.82
C ASN A 282 -16.90 16.30 -16.26
N GLY A 283 -16.33 15.21 -15.76
CA GLY A 283 -14.96 15.16 -15.26
C GLY A 283 -14.78 15.74 -13.85
N LYS A 284 -15.89 15.92 -13.13
CA LYS A 284 -15.91 16.35 -11.74
C LYS A 284 -16.67 15.36 -10.87
N MET A 285 -16.31 15.30 -9.62
CA MET A 285 -17.02 14.48 -8.66
C MET A 285 -18.44 15.05 -8.48
N PRO A 286 -19.51 14.28 -8.69
CA PRO A 286 -20.86 14.76 -8.45
C PRO A 286 -21.14 14.86 -6.95
N GLU A 287 -22.03 15.78 -6.55
CA GLU A 287 -22.45 15.91 -5.14
C GLU A 287 -23.13 14.65 -4.62
N CYS A 288 -23.80 13.92 -5.49
CA CYS A 288 -24.41 12.63 -5.21
C CYS A 288 -24.49 11.79 -6.49
N PHE A 289 -24.42 10.48 -6.35
CA PHE A 289 -24.62 9.52 -7.44
C PHE A 289 -25.12 8.21 -6.88
N GLU A 290 -25.66 7.39 -7.76
CA GLU A 290 -26.10 6.06 -7.40
C GLU A 290 -24.89 5.15 -7.20
N LEU A 291 -24.75 4.65 -5.97
CA LEU A 291 -23.74 3.63 -5.65
C LEU A 291 -24.22 2.25 -6.10
N PRO A 292 -23.30 1.29 -6.29
CA PRO A 292 -23.67 -0.12 -6.45
C PRO A 292 -24.59 -0.58 -5.31
N ALA A 293 -25.39 -1.60 -5.57
CA ALA A 293 -26.26 -2.16 -4.54
C ALA A 293 -25.40 -2.69 -3.38
N GLU A 294 -25.66 -2.16 -2.19
CA GLU A 294 -24.92 -2.52 -0.97
C GLU A 294 -25.09 -4.01 -0.65
N ASP A 295 -23.98 -4.71 -0.50
CA ASP A 295 -23.95 -6.05 0.07
C ASP A 295 -24.01 -5.98 1.60
N LYS A 296 -24.93 -6.74 2.20
CA LYS A 296 -25.13 -6.77 3.65
C LYS A 296 -24.28 -7.82 4.37
N SER A 297 -23.32 -8.42 3.69
CA SER A 297 -22.36 -9.34 4.30
C SER A 297 -21.47 -8.60 5.29
N GLU A 298 -20.99 -9.31 6.29
CA GLU A 298 -19.98 -8.78 7.20
C GLU A 298 -18.61 -8.82 6.52
N TYR A 299 -17.95 -7.66 6.47
CA TYR A 299 -16.60 -7.50 5.93
C TYR A 299 -15.59 -7.37 7.08
N LYS A 300 -14.45 -8.07 6.95
CA LYS A 300 -13.37 -7.95 7.91
C LYS A 300 -12.59 -6.66 7.69
N PRO A 301 -12.25 -5.91 8.74
CA PRO A 301 -11.49 -4.67 8.59
C PRO A 301 -10.07 -4.93 8.07
N LEU A 302 -9.54 -3.98 7.30
CA LEU A 302 -8.18 -4.02 6.73
C LEU A 302 -7.07 -3.68 7.74
N VAL A 303 -7.43 -3.16 8.91
CA VAL A 303 -6.56 -2.87 10.05
C VAL A 303 -7.30 -3.18 11.34
N GLY A 304 -6.59 -3.45 12.43
CA GLY A 304 -7.28 -3.75 13.69
C GLY A 304 -6.38 -4.27 14.79
N SER A 305 -7.01 -4.62 15.88
CA SER A 305 -6.34 -5.16 17.06
C SER A 305 -5.90 -6.62 16.89
N ASP A 306 -4.85 -7.00 17.60
CA ASP A 306 -4.35 -8.37 17.64
C ASP A 306 -3.83 -8.71 19.03
N ASP A 307 -4.34 -9.77 19.61
CA ASP A 307 -3.85 -10.33 20.86
C ASP A 307 -2.71 -11.35 20.65
N PHE A 308 -2.34 -11.62 19.39
CA PHE A 308 -1.34 -12.59 18.94
C PHE A 308 -1.59 -14.04 19.39
N MET A 309 -2.82 -14.36 19.80
CA MET A 309 -3.19 -15.72 20.26
C MET A 309 -3.69 -16.62 19.13
N GLU A 310 -4.11 -16.05 18.00
CA GLU A 310 -4.62 -16.80 16.87
C GLU A 310 -3.52 -17.61 16.20
N VAL A 311 -3.81 -18.89 15.94
CA VAL A 311 -2.93 -19.81 15.21
C VAL A 311 -3.44 -19.90 13.78
N PHE A 312 -2.65 -19.44 12.85
CA PHE A 312 -2.94 -19.62 11.42
C PHE A 312 -2.44 -21.01 10.99
N THR A 313 -3.34 -21.81 10.40
CA THR A 313 -3.05 -23.18 9.94
C THR A 313 -2.36 -23.22 8.59
N GLU A 314 -2.35 -22.09 7.88
CA GLU A 314 -1.67 -21.92 6.61
C GLU A 314 -0.43 -21.05 6.81
N ASP A 315 0.64 -21.33 6.08
CA ASP A 315 1.91 -20.60 6.14
C ASP A 315 1.82 -19.20 5.44
N SER A 316 0.61 -18.61 5.41
CA SER A 316 0.40 -17.30 4.88
C SER A 316 0.77 -16.22 5.91
N CYS A 317 1.20 -15.07 5.44
CA CYS A 317 1.50 -13.90 6.28
C CYS A 317 2.53 -14.19 7.41
N PHE A 318 3.46 -15.12 7.16
CA PHE A 318 4.48 -15.51 8.15
C PHE A 318 3.88 -15.94 9.50
N GLY A 319 2.64 -16.42 9.51
CA GLY A 319 1.93 -16.85 10.72
C GLY A 319 1.30 -15.72 11.54
N PHE A 320 1.24 -14.50 11.02
CA PHE A 320 0.51 -13.37 11.60
C PHE A 320 -0.85 -13.18 10.92
N LYS A 321 -1.74 -12.39 11.52
CA LYS A 321 -2.97 -11.96 10.85
C LYS A 321 -2.64 -11.19 9.56
N ASN A 322 -3.50 -11.28 8.59
CA ASN A 322 -3.35 -10.62 7.27
C ASN A 322 -3.35 -9.09 7.32
N ILE A 323 -3.69 -8.48 8.45
CA ILE A 323 -3.58 -7.04 8.70
C ILE A 323 -2.13 -6.56 8.91
N TRP A 324 -1.20 -7.49 9.11
CA TRP A 324 0.21 -7.21 9.34
C TRP A 324 1.05 -7.37 8.09
N GLN A 325 2.00 -6.46 7.93
CA GLN A 325 3.08 -6.58 6.95
C GLN A 325 4.40 -6.18 7.59
N PHE A 326 5.45 -6.92 7.32
CA PHE A 326 6.79 -6.54 7.71
C PHE A 326 7.34 -5.42 6.82
N ASN A 327 8.10 -4.55 7.44
CA ASN A 327 8.91 -3.56 6.74
C ASN A 327 10.14 -4.25 6.16
N HIS A 328 10.12 -4.55 4.86
CA HIS A 328 11.02 -5.45 4.14
C HIS A 328 10.80 -6.94 4.46
N GLU A 329 11.56 -7.82 3.80
CA GLU A 329 11.49 -9.26 4.00
C GLU A 329 11.98 -9.64 5.40
N PRO A 330 11.18 -10.37 6.20
CA PRO A 330 11.54 -10.69 7.57
C PRO A 330 12.63 -11.75 7.68
N ASN A 331 13.41 -11.66 8.74
CA ASN A 331 14.33 -12.70 9.18
C ASN A 331 13.62 -13.58 10.23
N LEU A 332 12.82 -14.53 9.76
CA LEU A 332 11.92 -15.35 10.58
C LEU A 332 12.62 -16.14 11.72
N PRO A 333 13.83 -16.69 11.55
CA PRO A 333 14.56 -17.32 12.65
C PRO A 333 14.76 -16.45 13.90
N LEU A 334 14.67 -15.15 13.77
CA LEU A 334 14.81 -14.18 14.86
C LEU A 334 13.48 -13.80 15.50
N ILE A 335 12.37 -14.38 15.02
CA ILE A 335 11.02 -14.14 15.56
C ILE A 335 10.56 -15.41 16.24
N ASN A 336 10.09 -15.27 17.48
CA ASN A 336 9.44 -16.37 18.22
C ASN A 336 8.02 -15.98 18.58
N ARG A 337 7.03 -16.81 18.23
CA ARG A 337 5.64 -16.62 18.59
C ARG A 337 5.21 -17.59 19.68
N ASN A 338 4.66 -17.06 20.76
CA ASN A 338 4.00 -17.85 21.78
C ASN A 338 2.49 -17.52 21.80
N THR A 339 1.73 -18.22 20.95
CA THR A 339 0.28 -17.99 20.80
C THR A 339 -0.53 -18.32 22.05
N LYS A 340 -0.02 -19.16 22.95
CA LYS A 340 -0.70 -19.45 24.22
C LYS A 340 -0.69 -18.26 25.19
N SER A 341 0.36 -17.46 25.15
CA SER A 341 0.50 -16.26 25.98
C SER A 341 0.16 -14.94 25.21
N GLY A 342 -0.13 -15.03 23.92
CA GLY A 342 -0.41 -13.85 23.11
C GLY A 342 0.81 -12.93 22.96
N ILE A 343 2.00 -13.52 22.79
CA ILE A 343 3.26 -12.78 22.73
C ILE A 343 4.06 -13.23 21.52
N PHE A 344 4.71 -12.28 20.85
CA PHE A 344 5.80 -12.58 19.93
C PHE A 344 7.06 -11.81 20.35
N SER A 345 8.21 -12.37 20.05
CA SER A 345 9.51 -11.79 20.42
C SER A 345 10.36 -11.57 19.17
N ILE A 346 11.16 -10.52 19.20
CA ILE A 346 12.18 -10.23 18.19
C ILE A 346 13.54 -10.25 18.87
N THR A 347 14.45 -11.07 18.35
CA THR A 347 15.87 -11.07 18.74
C THR A 347 16.68 -10.36 17.66
N THR A 348 17.63 -9.53 18.04
CA THR A 348 18.46 -8.82 17.06
C THR A 348 19.68 -9.62 16.64
N ASP A 349 20.03 -9.60 15.37
CA ASP A 349 21.29 -10.15 14.83
C ASP A 349 22.07 -9.15 13.96
N LYS A 350 21.69 -7.88 14.06
CA LYS A 350 22.30 -6.78 13.34
C LYS A 350 22.50 -5.59 14.26
N ILE A 351 23.62 -4.88 14.14
CA ILE A 351 23.81 -3.58 14.73
C ILE A 351 23.32 -2.54 13.72
N CYS A 352 22.39 -1.71 14.13
CA CYS A 352 21.75 -0.70 13.32
C CYS A 352 22.22 0.69 13.73
N SER A 353 22.41 1.58 12.76
CA SER A 353 22.62 2.99 13.03
C SER A 353 21.34 3.68 13.51
N ASP A 354 20.19 3.16 13.07
CA ASP A 354 18.85 3.70 13.32
C ASP A 354 17.75 2.68 13.01
N LEU A 355 16.50 3.10 13.25
CA LEU A 355 15.31 2.26 13.06
C LEU A 355 15.12 1.79 11.60
N THR A 356 15.53 2.57 10.59
CA THR A 356 15.31 2.19 9.19
C THR A 356 16.12 0.99 8.74
N GLU A 357 17.20 0.67 9.48
CA GLU A 357 18.00 -0.53 9.25
C GLU A 357 17.50 -1.77 10.01
N ALA A 358 16.49 -1.59 10.87
CA ALA A 358 15.99 -2.67 11.73
C ALA A 358 15.26 -3.72 10.91
N GLN A 359 15.65 -4.99 11.09
CA GLN A 359 14.90 -6.14 10.57
C GLN A 359 13.67 -6.42 11.44
N ASN A 360 12.70 -7.12 10.86
CA ASN A 360 11.51 -7.62 11.58
C ASN A 360 10.60 -6.54 12.18
N VAL A 361 10.60 -5.34 11.65
CA VAL A 361 9.61 -4.33 12.03
C VAL A 361 8.24 -4.74 11.49
N LEU A 362 7.31 -5.05 12.40
CA LEU A 362 5.95 -5.48 12.06
C LEU A 362 5.03 -4.27 12.00
N THR A 363 4.35 -4.06 10.86
CA THR A 363 3.62 -2.82 10.61
C THR A 363 2.15 -3.01 10.30
N GLN A 364 1.33 -1.99 10.63
CA GLN A 364 -0.02 -1.83 10.10
C GLN A 364 -0.22 -0.44 9.50
N ARG A 365 -1.05 -0.36 8.45
CA ARG A 365 -1.49 0.91 7.86
C ARG A 365 -2.22 1.78 8.88
N MET A 366 -2.13 3.08 8.71
CA MET A 366 -2.91 4.02 9.52
C MET A 366 -4.23 4.34 8.83
N HIS A 367 -5.32 4.38 9.59
CA HIS A 367 -6.63 4.74 9.10
C HIS A 367 -6.84 6.26 9.24
N GLU A 368 -7.27 6.90 8.16
CA GLU A 368 -7.73 8.29 8.27
C GLU A 368 -9.16 8.30 8.92
N MET A 369 -9.69 9.32 9.56
CA MET A 369 -9.11 10.63 9.85
C MET A 369 -8.23 10.63 11.10
N CYS A 370 -8.55 9.78 12.05
CA CYS A 370 -7.80 9.61 13.30
C CYS A 370 -7.70 8.14 13.64
N CYS A 371 -6.53 7.72 14.06
CA CYS A 371 -6.34 6.37 14.58
C CYS A 371 -5.36 6.37 15.77
N GLU A 372 -5.42 5.31 16.56
CA GLU A 372 -4.48 5.09 17.65
C GLU A 372 -4.08 3.62 17.75
N ALA A 373 -2.85 3.39 18.17
CA ALA A 373 -2.31 2.07 18.45
C ALA A 373 -1.71 2.02 19.86
N GLU A 374 -1.93 0.89 20.55
CA GLU A 374 -1.32 0.57 21.84
C GLU A 374 -0.60 -0.78 21.74
N ILE A 375 0.52 -0.93 22.44
CA ILE A 375 1.26 -2.18 22.54
C ILE A 375 1.88 -2.33 23.92
N THR A 376 1.92 -3.55 24.43
CA THR A 376 2.71 -3.89 25.61
C THR A 376 4.06 -4.42 25.18
N VAL A 377 5.13 -3.84 25.71
CA VAL A 377 6.52 -4.26 25.48
C VAL A 377 7.07 -4.87 26.77
N LEU A 378 7.70 -6.03 26.62
CA LEU A 378 8.42 -6.73 27.69
C LEU A 378 9.91 -6.73 27.30
N GLY A 379 10.69 -5.90 27.99
CA GLY A 379 12.11 -5.64 27.68
C GLY A 379 13.09 -6.29 28.64
N GLY A 380 12.69 -7.35 29.36
CA GLY A 380 13.56 -7.99 30.38
C GLY A 380 14.82 -8.66 29.83
N GLU A 381 14.94 -8.81 28.51
CA GLU A 381 16.11 -9.36 27.82
C GLU A 381 16.78 -8.32 26.87
N LEU A 382 16.47 -7.04 27.04
CA LEU A 382 17.19 -5.96 26.39
C LEU A 382 18.63 -5.88 26.89
N LYS A 383 19.51 -5.43 26.02
CA LYS A 383 20.91 -5.09 26.34
C LYS A 383 21.13 -3.60 26.19
N ASN A 384 22.15 -3.08 26.84
CA ASN A 384 22.52 -1.67 26.68
C ASN A 384 22.71 -1.31 25.19
N GLY A 385 21.95 -0.31 24.73
CA GLY A 385 21.90 0.10 23.34
C GLY A 385 20.82 -0.57 22.48
N ASP A 386 19.95 -1.38 23.10
CA ASP A 386 18.75 -1.92 22.48
C ASP A 386 17.58 -0.97 22.66
N PHE A 387 16.68 -0.96 21.68
CA PHE A 387 15.46 -0.18 21.68
C PHE A 387 14.29 -1.03 21.23
N ALA A 388 13.21 -1.06 22.01
CA ALA A 388 12.00 -1.80 21.67
C ALA A 388 10.76 -0.94 21.90
N GLY A 389 9.84 -0.85 20.94
CA GLY A 389 8.67 0.01 21.10
C GLY A 389 7.79 0.15 19.87
N LEU A 390 7.11 1.30 19.80
CA LEU A 390 6.10 1.65 18.80
C LEU A 390 6.53 2.88 18.01
N ALA A 391 6.56 2.74 16.70
CA ALA A 391 6.88 3.80 15.76
C ALA A 391 5.63 4.29 15.00
N VAL A 392 5.70 5.54 14.53
CA VAL A 392 5.01 6.02 13.34
C VAL A 392 6.05 6.26 12.27
N MET A 393 5.91 5.64 11.11
CA MET A 393 6.97 5.66 10.12
C MET A 393 6.47 5.54 8.68
N GLN A 394 7.19 6.24 7.82
CA GLN A 394 7.29 5.95 6.40
C GLN A 394 8.76 5.56 6.11
N TYR A 395 9.65 6.51 6.04
CA TYR A 395 11.10 6.40 6.17
C TYR A 395 11.59 7.33 7.28
N LEU A 396 11.01 8.54 7.32
CA LEU A 396 11.08 9.43 8.46
C LEU A 396 10.15 8.89 9.55
N TYR A 397 10.56 8.97 10.80
CA TYR A 397 9.80 8.35 11.88
C TYR A 397 9.87 9.13 13.21
N GLY A 398 8.88 8.84 14.05
CA GLY A 398 8.91 9.08 15.47
C GLY A 398 8.70 7.74 16.18
N PHE A 399 9.49 7.45 17.18
CA PHE A 399 9.48 6.20 17.92
C PHE A 399 9.44 6.48 19.43
N ILE A 400 8.55 5.80 20.14
CA ILE A 400 8.56 5.73 21.59
C ILE A 400 8.89 4.31 22.01
N GLY A 401 9.84 4.13 22.91
CA GLY A 401 10.29 2.80 23.30
C GLY A 401 11.00 2.74 24.61
N LEU A 402 11.30 1.49 24.99
CA LEU A 402 12.08 1.09 26.14
C LEU A 402 13.51 0.79 25.70
N THR A 403 14.47 1.20 26.50
CA THR A 403 15.88 0.84 26.40
C THR A 403 16.42 0.45 27.78
N GLU A 404 17.49 -0.33 27.80
CA GLU A 404 18.27 -0.58 29.02
C GLU A 404 19.51 0.29 29.00
N GLY A 405 19.65 1.16 29.99
CA GLY A 405 20.83 1.98 30.26
C GLY A 405 21.65 1.46 31.43
N ASP A 406 22.71 2.19 31.78
CA ASP A 406 23.59 1.81 32.91
C ASP A 406 22.89 1.86 34.27
N ASP A 407 21.88 2.74 34.41
CA ASP A 407 21.10 2.94 35.65
C ASP A 407 19.74 2.17 35.68
N GLY A 408 19.46 1.35 34.66
CA GLY A 408 18.23 0.59 34.52
C GLY A 408 17.42 0.91 33.28
N TYR A 409 16.11 0.66 33.31
CA TYR A 409 15.24 0.86 32.16
C TYR A 409 14.82 2.30 32.00
N GLU A 410 14.88 2.78 30.75
CA GLU A 410 14.55 4.15 30.38
C GLU A 410 13.49 4.16 29.27
N ILE A 411 12.53 5.10 29.36
CA ILE A 411 11.65 5.46 28.23
C ILE A 411 12.38 6.49 27.38
N VAL A 412 12.41 6.26 26.09
CA VAL A 412 13.02 7.17 25.10
C VAL A 412 12.03 7.56 24.02
N TYR A 413 12.22 8.76 23.48
CA TYR A 413 11.64 9.19 22.23
C TYR A 413 12.77 9.41 21.21
N ILE A 414 12.62 8.81 20.03
CA ILE A 414 13.59 8.91 18.95
C ILE A 414 12.89 9.51 17.73
N GLU A 415 13.50 10.49 17.10
CA GLU A 415 12.94 11.14 15.93
C GLU A 415 13.96 11.30 14.81
N ARG A 416 13.54 10.99 13.59
CA ARG A 416 14.21 11.34 12.35
C ARG A 416 13.30 12.26 11.53
N GLU A 417 13.76 13.49 11.27
CA GLU A 417 12.98 14.47 10.50
C GLU A 417 13.35 14.53 9.02
N GLU A 418 14.63 14.29 8.70
CA GLU A 418 15.14 14.36 7.33
C GLU A 418 16.06 13.18 7.03
N GLU A 419 16.04 12.74 5.77
CA GLU A 419 16.90 11.67 5.29
C GLU A 419 18.38 12.07 5.40
N GLY A 420 19.20 11.15 5.92
CA GLY A 420 20.63 11.38 6.14
C GLY A 420 20.98 12.15 7.42
N ASN A 421 19.99 12.67 8.13
CA ASN A 421 20.21 13.25 9.45
C ASN A 421 20.34 12.17 10.51
N LYS A 422 21.10 12.46 11.57
CA LYS A 422 21.16 11.58 12.73
C LYS A 422 19.86 11.66 13.51
N ASP A 423 19.50 10.52 14.09
CA ASP A 423 18.40 10.46 15.02
C ASP A 423 18.61 11.36 16.23
N VAL A 424 17.54 12.02 16.65
CA VAL A 424 17.49 12.77 17.90
C VAL A 424 16.88 11.87 18.98
N ILE A 425 17.66 11.48 19.98
CA ILE A 425 17.22 10.64 21.09
C ILE A 425 16.95 11.54 22.30
N LYS A 426 15.75 11.44 22.86
CA LYS A 426 15.33 12.13 24.09
C LYS A 426 15.00 11.10 25.16
N LYS A 427 15.71 11.18 26.28
CA LYS A 427 15.31 10.44 27.50
C LYS A 427 14.06 11.09 28.08
N ILE A 428 13.08 10.29 28.41
CA ILE A 428 11.77 10.73 28.90
C ILE A 428 11.62 10.48 30.38
N ASP A 429 11.83 9.22 30.81
CA ASP A 429 11.62 8.82 32.20
C ASP A 429 12.42 7.55 32.51
N MET A 430 12.77 7.35 33.78
CA MET A 430 13.27 6.09 34.30
C MET A 430 12.09 5.25 34.80
N VAL A 431 12.10 3.96 34.51
CA VAL A 431 11.01 3.08 34.91
C VAL A 431 11.54 1.87 35.70
N PRO A 432 10.80 1.45 36.76
CA PRO A 432 11.27 0.39 37.66
C PRO A 432 11.10 -1.02 37.09
N SER A 433 10.38 -1.16 35.96
CA SER A 433 10.03 -2.45 35.38
C SER A 433 10.31 -2.46 33.88
N PRO A 434 10.75 -3.58 33.32
CA PRO A 434 10.91 -3.75 31.87
C PRO A 434 9.56 -3.95 31.14
N VAL A 435 8.43 -3.87 31.81
CA VAL A 435 7.11 -4.01 31.22
C VAL A 435 6.45 -2.65 31.11
N VAL A 436 6.26 -2.19 29.88
CA VAL A 436 5.72 -0.85 29.58
C VAL A 436 4.69 -0.96 28.45
N ARG A 437 3.61 -0.20 28.58
CA ARG A 437 2.64 0.00 27.50
C ARG A 437 2.96 1.30 26.78
N PHE A 438 2.98 1.26 25.47
CA PHE A 438 3.12 2.43 24.61
C PHE A 438 1.86 2.67 23.82
N LYS A 439 1.55 3.94 23.56
CA LYS A 439 0.43 4.34 22.73
C LYS A 439 0.84 5.51 21.84
N VAL A 440 0.35 5.48 20.61
CA VAL A 440 0.49 6.57 19.66
C VAL A 440 -0.89 6.91 19.10
N LYS A 441 -1.21 8.21 19.04
CA LYS A 441 -2.41 8.74 18.39
C LYS A 441 -2.00 9.53 17.16
N ALA A 442 -2.57 9.21 16.02
CA ALA A 442 -2.36 9.93 14.75
C ALA A 442 -3.62 10.72 14.40
N ASP A 443 -3.42 11.96 13.96
CA ASP A 443 -4.47 12.88 13.56
C ASP A 443 -4.15 13.47 12.18
N PHE A 444 -4.94 13.09 11.17
CA PHE A 444 -4.83 13.53 9.79
C PHE A 444 -5.87 14.59 9.42
N THR A 445 -6.74 14.98 10.36
CA THR A 445 -7.82 15.96 10.12
C THR A 445 -7.25 17.26 9.60
N GLY A 446 -7.84 17.79 8.52
CA GLY A 446 -7.41 19.05 7.94
C GLY A 446 -5.93 19.11 7.55
N ARG A 447 -5.30 17.97 7.18
CA ARG A 447 -3.86 17.83 6.89
C ARG A 447 -2.96 18.15 8.10
N LYS A 448 -3.48 17.92 9.29
CA LYS A 448 -2.69 18.10 10.51
C LYS A 448 -1.51 17.14 10.57
N ASP A 449 -1.68 15.88 10.13
CA ASP A 449 -0.62 14.89 9.97
C ASP A 449 0.31 14.84 11.19
N GLU A 450 -0.25 14.73 12.39
CA GLU A 450 0.49 14.81 13.65
C GLU A 450 0.28 13.55 14.49
N ALA A 451 1.36 12.99 15.03
CA ALA A 451 1.32 11.92 16.00
C ALA A 451 1.74 12.40 17.39
N THR A 452 1.01 11.94 18.41
CA THR A 452 1.30 12.15 19.84
C THR A 452 1.56 10.82 20.52
N PHE A 453 2.48 10.82 21.49
CA PHE A 453 3.04 9.62 22.09
C PHE A 453 2.76 9.57 23.57
N PHE A 454 2.52 8.35 24.09
CA PHE A 454 2.18 8.09 25.48
C PHE A 454 2.85 6.81 25.96
N TYR A 455 3.10 6.72 27.25
CA TYR A 455 3.52 5.47 27.91
C TYR A 455 2.76 5.26 29.22
N ASP A 456 2.70 4.02 29.67
CA ASP A 456 2.12 3.61 30.95
C ASP A 456 2.96 2.48 31.55
N CYS A 457 3.51 2.74 32.72
CA CYS A 457 4.26 1.77 33.53
C CYS A 457 3.45 1.24 34.72
N GLY A 458 2.12 1.23 34.61
CA GLY A 458 1.20 0.75 35.65
C GLY A 458 0.57 1.86 36.50
N LEU A 459 0.84 3.14 36.18
CA LEU A 459 0.33 4.31 36.90
C LEU A 459 -0.64 5.16 36.06
N GLY A 460 -1.05 4.63 34.93
CA GLY A 460 -1.90 5.31 33.94
C GLY A 460 -1.08 6.02 32.84
N TRP A 461 -1.76 6.39 31.76
CA TRP A 461 -1.16 6.99 30.59
C TRP A 461 -0.54 8.35 30.87
N LYS A 462 0.72 8.53 30.52
CA LYS A 462 1.46 9.80 30.52
C LYS A 462 1.77 10.19 29.08
N GLN A 463 1.38 11.38 28.68
CA GLN A 463 1.76 11.95 27.39
C GLN A 463 3.18 12.55 27.50
N ILE A 464 4.04 12.26 26.51
CA ILE A 464 5.34 12.92 26.41
C ILE A 464 5.21 14.30 25.74
N PRO A 465 6.17 15.24 25.96
CA PRO A 465 6.05 16.59 25.41
C PRO A 465 6.40 16.70 23.92
N TYR A 466 6.78 15.60 23.28
CA TYR A 466 7.18 15.57 21.87
C TYR A 466 6.05 15.05 21.00
N LYS A 467 6.00 15.58 19.77
CA LYS A 467 5.04 15.18 18.73
C LYS A 467 5.80 14.97 17.42
N LYS A 468 5.30 14.09 16.57
CA LYS A 468 5.84 13.87 15.23
C LYS A 468 4.94 14.53 14.21
N LYS A 469 5.46 15.47 13.41
CA LYS A 469 4.84 15.88 12.16
C LYS A 469 5.10 14.78 11.12
N MET A 470 4.09 14.00 10.82
CA MET A 470 4.16 12.98 9.79
C MET A 470 4.15 13.66 8.40
N ARG A 471 4.77 13.01 7.42
CA ARG A 471 4.83 13.51 6.05
C ARG A 471 4.59 12.36 5.07
N PHE A 472 4.04 12.70 3.91
CA PHE A 472 4.08 11.85 2.74
C PHE A 472 5.20 12.36 1.82
N ARG A 473 6.11 11.46 1.48
CA ARG A 473 7.19 11.76 0.53
C ARG A 473 6.99 10.91 -0.73
N LEU A 474 7.00 11.57 -1.87
CA LEU A 474 6.83 10.90 -3.16
C LEU A 474 7.93 9.87 -3.43
N GLU A 475 9.13 10.07 -2.91
CA GLU A 475 10.24 9.12 -3.07
C GLU A 475 9.96 7.76 -2.41
N HIS A 476 9.05 7.70 -1.45
CA HIS A 476 8.70 6.48 -0.73
C HIS A 476 7.33 5.91 -1.09
N PHE A 477 6.44 6.69 -1.71
CA PHE A 477 5.14 6.31 -2.27
C PHE A 477 4.19 5.51 -1.35
N THR A 478 4.32 5.62 -0.04
CA THR A 478 3.48 4.91 0.93
C THR A 478 3.03 5.85 2.04
N GLY A 479 1.86 5.62 2.61
CA GLY A 479 1.40 6.27 3.83
C GLY A 479 2.23 5.88 5.04
N ASN A 480 2.11 6.65 6.12
CA ASN A 480 2.72 6.29 7.39
C ASN A 480 2.03 5.04 7.97
N ARG A 481 2.80 4.27 8.74
CA ARG A 481 2.35 3.06 9.42
C ARG A 481 2.70 3.08 10.90
N PHE A 482 1.93 2.39 11.71
CA PHE A 482 2.39 1.95 13.02
C PHE A 482 3.38 0.81 12.84
N GLY A 483 4.51 0.85 13.56
CA GLY A 483 5.56 -0.19 13.49
C GLY A 483 5.96 -0.67 14.88
N LEU A 484 5.89 -1.99 15.09
CA LEU A 484 6.45 -2.66 16.26
C LEU A 484 7.90 -3.01 15.95
N ALA A 485 8.84 -2.41 16.68
CA ALA A 485 10.24 -2.47 16.33
C ALA A 485 11.13 -2.84 17.52
N MET A 486 12.17 -3.63 17.23
CA MET A 486 13.29 -3.93 18.09
C MET A 486 14.58 -3.79 17.31
N PHE A 487 15.52 -3.01 17.79
CA PHE A 487 16.84 -2.85 17.15
C PHE A 487 17.95 -2.61 18.16
N SER A 488 19.16 -2.99 17.79
CA SER A 488 20.38 -2.85 18.61
C SER A 488 21.35 -1.90 17.95
N THR A 489 21.94 -1.00 18.76
CA THR A 489 22.94 0.00 18.28
C THR A 489 24.36 -0.30 18.76
N LYS A 490 24.54 -1.20 19.74
CA LYS A 490 25.85 -1.49 20.33
C LYS A 490 26.23 -2.96 20.22
N THR A 491 25.35 -3.86 20.67
CA THR A 491 25.58 -5.30 20.66
C THR A 491 24.32 -6.03 20.20
N LYS A 492 24.47 -7.04 19.37
CA LYS A 492 23.37 -7.87 18.92
C LYS A 492 22.99 -8.97 19.92
N GLY A 493 21.85 -9.60 19.71
CA GLY A 493 21.34 -10.71 20.52
C GLY A 493 20.55 -10.28 21.74
N GLY A 494 20.11 -9.03 21.82
CA GLY A 494 19.06 -8.63 22.74
C GLY A 494 17.69 -9.03 22.20
N THR A 495 16.74 -9.20 23.09
CA THR A 495 15.38 -9.65 22.77
C THR A 495 14.34 -8.76 23.45
N ALA A 496 13.28 -8.43 22.72
CA ALA A 496 12.08 -7.85 23.29
C ALA A 496 10.84 -8.61 22.85
N SER A 497 9.85 -8.64 23.72
CA SER A 497 8.56 -9.27 23.43
C SER A 497 7.45 -8.22 23.36
N PHE A 498 6.46 -8.52 22.52
CA PHE A 498 5.32 -7.65 22.23
C PHE A 498 4.03 -8.43 22.42
N GLY A 499 3.04 -7.80 23.04
CA GLY A 499 1.73 -8.42 23.24
C GLY A 499 0.59 -7.43 23.36
N ASN A 500 -0.62 -7.90 23.13
CA ASN A 500 -1.85 -7.12 23.24
C ASN A 500 -1.82 -5.81 22.44
N PHE A 501 -1.79 -5.92 21.11
CA PHE A 501 -1.90 -4.77 20.24
C PHE A 501 -3.37 -4.33 20.12
N ILE A 502 -3.64 -3.09 20.48
CA ILE A 502 -4.97 -2.49 20.41
C ILE A 502 -4.96 -1.38 19.38
N TYR A 503 -5.85 -1.47 18.41
CA TYR A 503 -6.01 -0.49 17.32
C TYR A 503 -7.42 0.08 17.36
N ARG A 504 -7.54 1.41 17.31
CA ARG A 504 -8.83 2.12 17.23
C ARG A 504 -8.75 3.20 16.18
N TYR A 505 -9.84 3.45 15.50
CA TYR A 505 -9.98 4.55 14.55
C TYR A 505 -11.41 5.12 14.60
N THR A 506 -11.58 6.32 14.10
CA THR A 506 -12.88 6.96 13.91
C THR A 506 -13.22 6.98 12.43
N GLU A 507 -14.40 6.49 12.07
CA GLU A 507 -14.96 6.52 10.71
C GLU A 507 -15.51 7.92 10.34
#